data_c27e628d1fc7afe9856e17274141cd91
#
_entry.id   c27e628d1fc7afe9856e17274141cd91
#
_cell.length_a   1.000
_cell.length_b   1.000
_cell.length_c   1.000
_cell.angle_alpha   90.00
_cell.angle_beta   90.00
_cell.angle_gamma   90.00
#
_symmetry.space_group_name_H-M   'P 1'
#
loop_
_entity.id
_entity.type
_entity.pdbx_description
1 polymer ?
#
loop_
_entity_poly.entity_id
_entity_poly.type
_entity_poly.pdbx_seq_one_letter_code
_entity_poly.pdbx_strand_id
1 'polypeptide(L)'
;MKTSAKKVDGGYLINGSKTFISNGQHCDIAVVACKTDPSAGAKGISLFIVEANSKGFVKGNKLEKLGLHSQDTSELFFEDVFVPDTALLGQLNMGFIALMKELPRERTMLAVNAQGACEGILDITLDYVKERQAFGQRIADFQNTRFKLAELATQVRVSKAFVDQCIQLLSEN
;
A
#
# COMPACT_ATOMS: atom_id res chain seq x y z
N MET A 1 3.65 7.23 -15.44
CA MET A 1 2.87 6.04 -15.80
C MET A 1 2.85 5.88 -17.31
N LYS A 2 3.11 4.66 -17.81
CA LYS A 2 3.15 4.36 -19.28
C LYS A 2 1.96 3.53 -19.74
N THR A 3 1.30 2.76 -18.85
CA THR A 3 0.12 1.94 -19.18
C THR A 3 -0.97 2.82 -19.77
N SER A 4 -1.51 2.43 -20.91
CA SER A 4 -2.52 3.17 -21.68
C SER A 4 -3.75 2.32 -21.93
N ALA A 5 -4.89 2.98 -22.17
CA ALA A 5 -6.13 2.36 -22.60
C ALA A 5 -6.65 3.14 -23.82
N LYS A 6 -6.67 2.47 -24.98
CA LYS A 6 -7.13 3.07 -26.23
C LYS A 6 -8.58 2.67 -26.47
N LYS A 7 -9.46 3.66 -26.73
CA LYS A 7 -10.86 3.40 -27.06
C LYS A 7 -10.95 2.64 -28.38
N VAL A 8 -11.78 1.59 -28.38
CA VAL A 8 -12.14 0.78 -29.54
C VAL A 8 -13.66 0.55 -29.54
N ASP A 9 -14.17 -0.14 -30.53
CA ASP A 9 -15.61 -0.48 -30.57
C ASP A 9 -15.98 -1.38 -29.37
N GLY A 10 -17.00 -0.98 -28.62
CA GLY A 10 -17.51 -1.66 -27.44
C GLY A 10 -16.63 -1.64 -26.19
N GLY A 11 -15.45 -0.99 -26.19
CA GLY A 11 -14.58 -0.99 -25.02
C GLY A 11 -13.23 -0.32 -25.20
N TYR A 12 -12.23 -0.87 -24.54
CA TYR A 12 -10.85 -0.36 -24.55
C TYR A 12 -9.83 -1.49 -24.69
N LEU A 13 -8.72 -1.21 -25.34
CA LEU A 13 -7.51 -2.04 -25.37
C LEU A 13 -6.48 -1.46 -24.42
N ILE A 14 -6.09 -2.27 -23.41
CA ILE A 14 -5.11 -1.90 -22.41
C ILE A 14 -3.74 -2.47 -22.79
N ASN A 15 -2.72 -1.60 -22.78
CA ASN A 15 -1.33 -1.95 -23.05
C ASN A 15 -0.40 -1.34 -22.01
N GLY A 16 0.61 -2.11 -21.57
CA GLY A 16 1.64 -1.67 -20.67
C GLY A 16 1.97 -2.66 -19.56
N SER A 17 2.54 -2.16 -18.46
CA SER A 17 2.93 -2.99 -17.33
C SER A 17 2.75 -2.27 -16.01
N LYS A 18 2.68 -3.05 -14.94
CA LYS A 18 2.70 -2.60 -13.54
C LYS A 18 3.73 -3.41 -12.78
N THR A 19 4.53 -2.74 -11.95
CA THR A 19 5.55 -3.38 -11.13
C THR A 19 5.24 -3.13 -9.64
N PHE A 20 5.74 -3.99 -8.76
CA PHE A 20 5.53 -3.95 -7.33
C PHE A 20 4.06 -4.08 -6.91
N ILE A 21 3.31 -4.96 -7.59
CA ILE A 21 1.89 -5.16 -7.29
C ILE A 21 1.75 -6.23 -6.22
N SER A 22 1.28 -5.80 -5.04
CA SER A 22 0.90 -6.70 -3.95
C SER A 22 -0.30 -7.54 -4.37
N ASN A 23 -0.28 -8.83 -4.04
CA ASN A 23 -1.30 -9.81 -4.42
C ASN A 23 -1.46 -10.02 -5.93
N GLY A 24 -0.45 -9.66 -6.74
CA GLY A 24 -0.53 -9.76 -8.20
C GLY A 24 -0.59 -11.18 -8.71
N GLN A 25 0.06 -12.16 -8.03
CA GLN A 25 0.00 -13.58 -8.40
C GLN A 25 -1.36 -14.22 -8.09
N HIS A 26 -2.01 -13.77 -7.02
CA HIS A 26 -3.24 -14.37 -6.52
C HIS A 26 -4.51 -13.59 -6.88
N CYS A 27 -4.37 -12.43 -7.55
CA CYS A 27 -5.54 -11.63 -7.92
C CYS A 27 -6.39 -12.35 -9.00
N ASP A 28 -7.70 -12.28 -8.85
CA ASP A 28 -8.70 -12.65 -9.88
C ASP A 28 -9.11 -11.42 -10.69
N ILE A 29 -9.05 -10.25 -10.07
CA ILE A 29 -9.30 -8.95 -10.71
C ILE A 29 -8.22 -7.95 -10.31
N ALA A 30 -7.94 -7.00 -11.19
CA ALA A 30 -7.06 -5.87 -10.92
C ALA A 30 -7.74 -4.55 -11.29
N VAL A 31 -7.66 -3.55 -10.40
CA VAL A 31 -8.00 -2.17 -10.75
C VAL A 31 -6.78 -1.53 -11.39
N VAL A 32 -6.85 -1.26 -12.69
CA VAL A 32 -5.72 -0.80 -13.48
C VAL A 32 -5.88 0.67 -13.85
N ALA A 33 -4.99 1.52 -13.35
CA ALA A 33 -4.89 2.91 -13.77
C ALA A 33 -4.20 3.00 -15.13
N CYS A 34 -4.87 3.59 -16.12
CA CYS A 34 -4.40 3.73 -17.49
C CYS A 34 -4.49 5.18 -17.97
N LYS A 35 -3.59 5.58 -18.87
CA LYS A 35 -3.76 6.81 -19.64
C LYS A 35 -4.78 6.58 -20.74
N THR A 36 -5.90 7.28 -20.66
CA THR A 36 -6.93 7.38 -21.71
C THR A 36 -6.77 8.62 -22.56
N ASP A 37 -6.15 9.67 -21.99
CA ASP A 37 -5.66 10.85 -22.74
C ASP A 37 -4.20 11.14 -22.34
N PRO A 38 -3.23 10.77 -23.17
CA PRO A 38 -1.82 11.02 -22.91
C PRO A 38 -1.45 12.51 -22.81
N SER A 39 -2.20 13.40 -23.46
CA SER A 39 -1.93 14.84 -23.52
C SER A 39 -2.35 15.59 -22.26
N ALA A 40 -3.32 15.05 -21.51
CA ALA A 40 -3.93 15.70 -20.35
C ALA A 40 -3.19 15.43 -19.01
N GLY A 41 -2.03 14.76 -19.03
CA GLY A 41 -1.25 14.51 -17.82
C GLY A 41 -2.02 13.66 -16.80
N ALA A 42 -2.20 14.16 -15.58
CA ALA A 42 -2.95 13.49 -14.52
C ALA A 42 -4.47 13.47 -14.80
N LYS A 43 -4.99 14.48 -15.51
CA LYS A 43 -6.40 14.55 -15.90
C LYS A 43 -6.77 13.60 -17.05
N GLY A 44 -5.82 12.88 -17.62
CA GLY A 44 -6.04 11.88 -18.67
C GLY A 44 -5.97 10.44 -18.14
N ILE A 45 -6.13 10.21 -16.84
CA ILE A 45 -6.07 8.89 -16.20
C ILE A 45 -7.48 8.38 -15.90
N SER A 46 -7.73 7.13 -16.29
CA SER A 46 -8.94 6.40 -15.96
C SER A 46 -8.61 5.10 -15.24
N LEU A 47 -9.57 4.55 -14.51
CA LEU A 47 -9.44 3.27 -13.82
C LEU A 47 -10.30 2.23 -14.52
N PHE A 48 -9.76 1.02 -14.68
CA PHE A 48 -10.48 -0.11 -15.28
C PHE A 48 -10.41 -1.33 -14.37
N ILE A 49 -11.50 -2.07 -14.25
CA ILE A 49 -11.52 -3.39 -13.65
C ILE A 49 -11.12 -4.38 -14.75
N VAL A 50 -10.04 -5.12 -14.52
CA VAL A 50 -9.49 -6.09 -15.47
C VAL A 50 -9.50 -7.46 -14.81
N GLU A 51 -10.15 -8.44 -15.44
CA GLU A 51 -10.14 -9.83 -14.97
C GLU A 51 -8.79 -10.48 -15.30
N ALA A 52 -8.23 -11.23 -14.36
CA ALA A 52 -6.91 -11.84 -14.52
C ALA A 52 -6.85 -12.96 -15.56
N ASN A 53 -7.99 -13.51 -15.97
CA ASN A 53 -8.11 -14.50 -17.04
C ASN A 53 -8.31 -13.87 -18.43
N SER A 54 -8.34 -12.53 -18.53
CA SER A 54 -8.45 -11.82 -19.81
C SER A 54 -7.28 -12.16 -20.73
N LYS A 55 -7.56 -12.38 -22.00
CA LYS A 55 -6.51 -12.61 -23.01
C LYS A 55 -5.56 -11.42 -23.05
N GLY A 56 -4.26 -11.70 -22.98
CA GLY A 56 -3.22 -10.67 -22.96
C GLY A 56 -2.87 -10.12 -21.56
N PHE A 57 -3.58 -10.53 -20.50
CA PHE A 57 -3.16 -10.29 -19.13
C PHE A 57 -2.18 -11.36 -18.69
N VAL A 58 -0.96 -10.96 -18.35
CA VAL A 58 0.11 -11.90 -17.93
C VAL A 58 0.61 -11.50 -16.55
N LYS A 59 0.58 -12.45 -15.61
CA LYS A 59 1.22 -12.33 -14.30
C LYS A 59 2.71 -12.64 -14.50
N GLY A 60 3.56 -11.66 -14.23
CA GLY A 60 5.00 -11.78 -14.34
C GLY A 60 5.65 -12.47 -13.14
N ASN A 61 6.91 -12.19 -12.92
CA ASN A 61 7.66 -12.81 -11.83
C ASN A 61 7.20 -12.30 -10.46
N LYS A 62 7.16 -13.22 -9.47
CA LYS A 62 7.14 -12.87 -8.06
C LYS A 62 8.49 -12.28 -7.68
N LEU A 63 8.48 -11.10 -7.09
CA LEU A 63 9.70 -10.39 -6.68
C LEU A 63 10.21 -10.91 -5.32
N GLU A 64 11.51 -11.06 -5.19
CA GLU A 64 12.18 -11.36 -3.93
C GLU A 64 12.18 -10.13 -3.02
N LYS A 65 11.84 -10.33 -1.74
CA LYS A 65 11.71 -9.25 -0.74
C LYS A 65 12.49 -9.57 0.53
N LEU A 66 12.91 -8.54 1.26
CA LEU A 66 13.58 -8.70 2.56
C LEU A 66 12.64 -9.22 3.66
N GLY A 67 11.33 -8.99 3.54
CA GLY A 67 10.33 -9.40 4.52
C GLY A 67 8.96 -9.60 3.88
N LEU A 68 7.98 -9.95 4.71
CA LEU A 68 6.59 -10.25 4.29
C LEU A 68 6.54 -11.28 3.14
N HIS A 69 7.29 -12.37 3.28
CA HIS A 69 7.45 -13.39 2.23
C HIS A 69 6.14 -14.13 1.93
N SER A 70 5.21 -14.18 2.89
CA SER A 70 3.88 -14.78 2.72
C SER A 70 2.97 -13.97 1.79
N GLN A 71 3.21 -12.65 1.64
CA GLN A 71 2.51 -11.83 0.67
C GLN A 71 3.34 -11.71 -0.59
N ASP A 72 2.77 -12.03 -1.75
CA ASP A 72 3.44 -11.81 -3.02
C ASP A 72 3.50 -10.32 -3.41
N THR A 73 4.51 -10.00 -4.15
CA THR A 73 4.64 -8.74 -4.89
C THR A 73 5.18 -9.09 -6.25
N SER A 74 4.52 -8.66 -7.31
CA SER A 74 4.87 -9.12 -8.65
C SER A 74 4.69 -8.05 -9.72
N GLU A 75 5.05 -8.41 -10.94
CA GLU A 75 4.80 -7.63 -12.13
C GLU A 75 3.52 -8.12 -12.81
N LEU A 76 2.82 -7.20 -13.47
CA LEU A 76 1.67 -7.49 -14.31
C LEU A 76 1.91 -6.88 -15.69
N PHE A 77 1.62 -7.62 -16.75
CA PHE A 77 1.75 -7.18 -18.13
C PHE A 77 0.41 -7.24 -18.84
N PHE A 78 0.19 -6.27 -19.71
CA PHE A 78 -1.03 -6.11 -20.49
C PHE A 78 -0.65 -5.93 -21.96
N GLU A 79 -1.07 -6.89 -22.80
CA GLU A 79 -0.82 -6.91 -24.24
C GLU A 79 -2.17 -6.99 -24.96
N ASP A 80 -2.65 -5.85 -25.46
CA ASP A 80 -3.95 -5.73 -26.13
C ASP A 80 -5.11 -6.35 -25.32
N VAL A 81 -5.11 -6.16 -23.99
CA VAL A 81 -6.16 -6.66 -23.12
C VAL A 81 -7.43 -5.88 -23.40
N PHE A 82 -8.43 -6.55 -24.00
CA PHE A 82 -9.74 -5.93 -24.21
C PHE A 82 -10.55 -5.92 -22.91
N VAL A 83 -11.12 -4.76 -22.61
CA VAL A 83 -12.12 -4.59 -21.55
C VAL A 83 -13.36 -3.86 -22.11
N PRO A 84 -14.58 -4.28 -21.75
CA PRO A 84 -15.80 -3.61 -22.22
C PRO A 84 -15.95 -2.21 -21.60
N ASP A 85 -16.79 -1.37 -22.15
CA ASP A 85 -17.07 -0.03 -21.60
C ASP A 85 -17.54 -0.08 -20.15
N THR A 86 -18.25 -1.14 -19.76
CA THR A 86 -18.71 -1.38 -18.38
C THR A 86 -17.59 -1.65 -17.38
N ALA A 87 -16.37 -1.96 -17.83
CA ALA A 87 -15.21 -2.15 -16.98
C ALA A 87 -14.59 -0.81 -16.50
N LEU A 88 -15.02 0.32 -17.04
CA LEU A 88 -14.60 1.64 -16.57
C LEU A 88 -15.10 1.87 -15.15
N LEU A 89 -14.18 2.02 -14.21
CA LEU A 89 -14.48 2.31 -12.82
C LEU A 89 -14.60 3.83 -12.61
N GLY A 90 -15.83 4.27 -12.33
CA GLY A 90 -16.17 5.68 -12.19
C GLY A 90 -16.30 6.41 -13.53
N GLN A 91 -15.73 7.59 -13.64
CA GLN A 91 -15.85 8.43 -14.86
C GLN A 91 -14.53 8.44 -15.65
N LEU A 92 -14.65 8.56 -16.96
CA LEU A 92 -13.51 8.69 -17.86
C LEU A 92 -12.65 9.90 -17.45
N ASN A 93 -11.33 9.72 -17.42
CA ASN A 93 -10.34 10.74 -17.07
C ASN A 93 -10.40 11.27 -15.61
N MET A 94 -11.20 10.64 -14.74
CA MET A 94 -11.31 11.00 -13.32
C MET A 94 -10.55 10.04 -12.39
N GLY A 95 -9.84 9.07 -12.94
CA GLY A 95 -9.14 8.04 -12.17
C GLY A 95 -8.09 8.60 -11.19
N PHE A 96 -7.35 9.64 -11.58
CA PHE A 96 -6.39 10.27 -10.67
C PHE A 96 -7.08 10.91 -9.45
N ILE A 97 -8.21 11.60 -9.68
CA ILE A 97 -8.98 12.23 -8.60
C ILE A 97 -9.56 11.16 -7.66
N ALA A 98 -10.07 10.05 -8.21
CA ALA A 98 -10.56 8.93 -7.42
C ALA A 98 -9.46 8.35 -6.51
N LEU A 99 -8.26 8.11 -7.04
CA LEU A 99 -7.11 7.65 -6.25
C LEU A 99 -6.72 8.64 -5.16
N MET A 100 -6.70 9.96 -5.46
CA MET A 100 -6.35 10.98 -4.47
C MET A 100 -7.36 11.08 -3.33
N LYS A 101 -8.63 10.79 -3.55
CA LYS A 101 -9.65 10.76 -2.51
C LYS A 101 -9.46 9.60 -1.52
N GLU A 102 -9.00 8.44 -2.00
CA GLU A 102 -8.79 7.25 -1.16
C GLU A 102 -7.41 7.26 -0.45
N LEU A 103 -6.42 7.94 -1.00
CA LEU A 103 -5.06 7.91 -0.50
C LEU A 103 -4.88 8.34 0.97
N PRO A 104 -5.60 9.35 1.52
CA PRO A 104 -5.52 9.69 2.94
C PRO A 104 -5.92 8.52 3.84
N ARG A 105 -6.97 7.78 3.48
CA ARG A 105 -7.46 6.61 4.20
C ARG A 105 -6.41 5.49 4.19
N GLU A 106 -5.86 5.15 3.03
CA GLU A 106 -4.81 4.13 2.90
C GLU A 106 -3.58 4.48 3.73
N ARG A 107 -3.11 5.72 3.68
CA ARG A 107 -1.96 6.19 4.47
C ARG A 107 -2.23 6.12 5.97
N THR A 108 -3.42 6.46 6.41
CA THR A 108 -3.79 6.36 7.83
C THR A 108 -3.81 4.90 8.29
N MET A 109 -4.32 3.97 7.48
CA MET A 109 -4.28 2.54 7.80
C MET A 109 -2.83 2.03 7.99
N LEU A 110 -1.90 2.46 7.14
CA LEU A 110 -0.48 2.13 7.30
C LEU A 110 0.11 2.74 8.58
N ALA A 111 -0.26 3.98 8.91
CA ALA A 111 0.19 4.63 10.15
C ALA A 111 -0.33 3.90 11.40
N VAL A 112 -1.59 3.45 11.39
CA VAL A 112 -2.18 2.62 12.46
C VAL A 112 -1.41 1.32 12.65
N ASN A 113 -1.12 0.62 11.54
CA ASN A 113 -0.34 -0.62 11.60
C ASN A 113 1.08 -0.39 12.15
N ALA A 114 1.75 0.65 11.68
CA ALA A 114 3.09 1.01 12.17
C ALA A 114 3.07 1.38 13.66
N GLN A 115 2.05 2.13 14.11
CA GLN A 115 1.87 2.50 15.51
C GLN A 115 1.68 1.26 16.40
N GLY A 116 0.80 0.33 16.00
CA GLY A 116 0.60 -0.92 16.73
C GLY A 116 1.87 -1.77 16.82
N ALA A 117 2.66 -1.82 15.75
CA ALA A 117 3.96 -2.50 15.76
C ALA A 117 4.96 -1.85 16.72
N CYS A 118 5.00 -0.50 16.77
CA CYS A 118 5.86 0.22 17.70
C CYS A 118 5.48 -0.04 19.17
N GLU A 119 4.19 -0.06 19.49
CA GLU A 119 3.70 -0.40 20.84
C GLU A 119 4.11 -1.81 21.23
N GLY A 120 3.82 -2.81 20.38
CA GLY A 120 4.15 -4.21 20.66
C GLY A 120 5.66 -4.46 20.81
N ILE A 121 6.49 -3.83 19.97
CA ILE A 121 7.95 -3.95 20.07
C ILE A 121 8.46 -3.29 21.35
N LEU A 122 7.90 -2.15 21.74
CA LEU A 122 8.29 -1.48 22.99
C LEU A 122 7.97 -2.35 24.21
N ASP A 123 6.77 -2.95 24.27
CA ASP A 123 6.36 -3.82 25.36
C ASP A 123 7.26 -5.05 25.47
N ILE A 124 7.51 -5.76 24.38
CA ILE A 124 8.43 -6.90 24.32
C ILE A 124 9.84 -6.49 24.77
N THR A 125 10.30 -5.33 24.35
CA THR A 125 11.63 -4.80 24.72
C THR A 125 11.69 -4.50 26.22
N LEU A 126 10.66 -3.88 26.78
CA LEU A 126 10.56 -3.56 28.21
C LEU A 126 10.62 -4.83 29.06
N ASP A 127 9.91 -5.88 28.65
CA ASP A 127 9.92 -7.16 29.38
C ASP A 127 11.30 -7.82 29.29
N TYR A 128 11.89 -7.86 28.10
CA TYR A 128 13.22 -8.43 27.90
C TYR A 128 14.30 -7.73 28.77
N VAL A 129 14.35 -6.40 28.79
CA VAL A 129 15.38 -5.69 29.54
C VAL A 129 15.22 -5.77 31.06
N LYS A 130 13.97 -6.03 31.56
CA LYS A 130 13.72 -6.28 32.99
C LYS A 130 14.19 -7.65 33.43
N GLU A 131 14.21 -8.65 32.55
CA GLU A 131 14.59 -10.03 32.87
C GLU A 131 16.08 -10.29 32.56
N ARG A 132 16.57 -9.82 31.43
CA ARG A 132 17.93 -10.08 30.97
C ARG A 132 18.98 -9.43 31.85
N GLN A 133 19.92 -10.24 32.33
CA GLN A 133 21.08 -9.79 33.10
C GLN A 133 22.37 -9.83 32.29
N ALA A 134 23.24 -8.84 32.49
CA ALA A 134 24.58 -8.76 31.97
C ALA A 134 25.46 -7.89 32.92
N PHE A 135 26.71 -8.22 33.04
CA PHE A 135 27.69 -7.48 33.91
C PHE A 135 27.15 -7.30 35.35
N GLY A 136 26.51 -8.31 35.91
CA GLY A 136 26.06 -8.34 37.30
C GLY A 136 24.74 -7.56 37.60
N GLN A 137 24.06 -7.04 36.60
CA GLN A 137 22.78 -6.33 36.77
C GLN A 137 21.83 -6.54 35.59
N ARG A 138 20.58 -6.15 35.74
CA ARG A 138 19.60 -6.21 34.64
C ARG A 138 19.93 -5.16 33.58
N ILE A 139 19.62 -5.47 32.31
CA ILE A 139 19.80 -4.49 31.21
C ILE A 139 19.03 -3.20 31.49
N ALA A 140 17.85 -3.30 32.13
CA ALA A 140 17.03 -2.16 32.53
C ALA A 140 17.72 -1.22 33.54
N ASP A 141 18.72 -1.69 34.30
CA ASP A 141 19.38 -0.89 35.33
C ASP A 141 20.51 0.01 34.77
N PHE A 142 20.93 -0.23 33.52
CA PHE A 142 21.87 0.65 32.84
C PHE A 142 21.23 1.98 32.48
N GLN A 143 21.88 3.10 32.84
CA GLN A 143 21.39 4.47 32.61
C GLN A 143 21.04 4.72 31.15
N ASN A 144 21.95 4.35 30.22
CA ASN A 144 21.71 4.53 28.78
C ASN A 144 20.46 3.80 28.30
N THR A 145 20.24 2.56 28.74
CA THR A 145 19.03 1.77 28.41
C THR A 145 17.77 2.47 28.91
N ARG A 146 17.79 2.92 30.17
CA ARG A 146 16.65 3.64 30.77
C ARG A 146 16.30 4.92 30.03
N PHE A 147 17.29 5.73 29.70
CA PHE A 147 17.04 6.98 28.99
C PHE A 147 16.53 6.73 27.56
N LYS A 148 17.11 5.76 26.86
CA LYS A 148 16.66 5.42 25.51
C LYS A 148 15.23 4.88 25.50
N LEU A 149 14.87 4.03 26.46
CA LEU A 149 13.51 3.51 26.56
C LEU A 149 12.50 4.59 26.97
N ALA A 150 12.88 5.53 27.83
CA ALA A 150 12.02 6.66 28.18
C ALA A 150 11.75 7.57 26.96
N GLU A 151 12.78 7.86 26.15
CA GLU A 151 12.67 8.59 24.91
C GLU A 151 11.70 7.89 23.93
N LEU A 152 11.94 6.57 23.69
CA LEU A 152 11.11 5.78 22.77
C LEU A 152 9.65 5.67 23.25
N ALA A 153 9.43 5.43 24.56
CA ALA A 153 8.09 5.38 25.12
C ALA A 153 7.34 6.71 24.96
N THR A 154 8.05 7.84 25.09
CA THR A 154 7.48 9.16 24.85
C THR A 154 7.09 9.33 23.38
N GLN A 155 7.97 8.99 22.45
CA GLN A 155 7.68 9.08 21.01
C GLN A 155 6.49 8.19 20.58
N VAL A 156 6.43 6.96 21.08
CA VAL A 156 5.32 6.03 20.81
C VAL A 156 3.99 6.60 21.32
N ARG A 157 3.95 7.21 22.51
CA ARG A 157 2.74 7.84 23.04
C ARG A 157 2.30 9.07 22.27
N VAL A 158 3.25 9.92 21.87
CA VAL A 158 2.97 11.13 21.07
C VAL A 158 2.43 10.74 19.69
N SER A 159 3.09 9.79 19.01
CA SER A 159 2.63 9.32 17.70
C SER A 159 1.27 8.63 17.79
N LYS A 160 0.99 7.88 18.88
CA LYS A 160 -0.34 7.30 19.10
C LYS A 160 -1.44 8.36 19.16
N ALA A 161 -1.24 9.40 19.96
CA ALA A 161 -2.23 10.48 20.10
C ALA A 161 -2.52 11.15 18.73
N PHE A 162 -1.49 11.34 17.89
CA PHE A 162 -1.64 11.90 16.55
C PHE A 162 -2.39 10.94 15.60
N VAL A 163 -2.05 9.64 15.63
CA VAL A 163 -2.74 8.63 14.81
C VAL A 163 -4.21 8.50 15.22
N ASP A 164 -4.51 8.48 16.52
CA ASP A 164 -5.88 8.43 17.03
C ASP A 164 -6.69 9.65 16.54
N GLN A 165 -6.10 10.85 16.53
CA GLN A 165 -6.73 12.04 15.97
C GLN A 165 -7.00 11.93 14.47
N CYS A 166 -6.05 11.37 13.71
CA CYS A 166 -6.25 11.12 12.26
C CYS A 166 -7.40 10.15 12.00
N ILE A 167 -7.53 9.09 12.81
CA ILE A 167 -8.65 8.13 12.71
C ILE A 167 -9.97 8.85 12.96
N GLN A 168 -10.04 9.67 14.01
CA GLN A 168 -11.25 10.42 14.33
C GLN A 168 -11.67 11.33 13.17
N LEU A 169 -10.74 12.12 12.63
CA LEU A 169 -11.01 13.02 11.51
C LEU A 169 -11.47 12.27 10.24
N LEU A 170 -10.95 11.07 10.00
CA LEU A 170 -11.40 10.24 8.86
C LEU A 170 -12.77 9.60 9.09
N SER A 171 -13.18 9.38 10.33
CA SER A 171 -14.50 8.83 10.65
C SER A 171 -15.63 9.87 10.60
N GLU A 172 -15.29 11.16 10.69
CA GLU A 172 -16.22 12.29 10.65
C GLU A 172 -16.48 12.80 9.22
N ASN A 173 -15.72 12.33 8.21
CA ASN A 173 -15.82 12.71 6.79
C ASN A 173 -16.23 11.50 5.90
#